data_fd81b807fe13744619471b790dfdb78e
#
_entry.id   fd81b807fe13744619471b790dfdb78e
#
_cell.length_a   1.000
_cell.length_b   1.000
_cell.length_c   1.000
_cell.angle_alpha   90.00
_cell.angle_beta   90.00
_cell.angle_gamma   90.00
#
_symmetry.space_group_name_H-M   'P 1'
#
loop_
_entity.id
_entity.type
_entity.pdbx_description
1 polymer ?
#
loop_
_entity_poly.entity_id
_entity_poly.type
_entity_poly.pdbx_seq_one_letter_code
_entity_poly.pdbx_strand_id
1 'polypeptide(L)'
;DALAEADKSGNKMILLEPRAYSESQQIADHLKNRNSVVVNLKRVTSDQAKRIIDFLSGVIYAIGGSMQKIGVGIYLCTPKNVNVQGKISDESEKVSKNNTDEELDW
;
A
#
# COMPACT_ATOMS: atom_id res chain seq x y z
N ASP A 1 20.92 6.07 15.31
CA ASP A 1 21.03 6.64 13.99
C ASP A 1 19.78 7.44 13.66
N ALA A 2 19.98 8.70 13.32
CA ALA A 2 18.87 9.61 13.11
C ALA A 2 17.99 9.19 11.93
N LEU A 3 18.60 8.68 10.89
CA LEU A 3 17.83 8.23 9.74
C LEU A 3 16.98 7.04 10.08
N ALA A 4 17.53 6.12 10.83
CA ALA A 4 16.77 4.95 11.24
C ALA A 4 15.59 5.35 12.11
N GLU A 5 15.81 6.32 12.96
CA GLU A 5 14.74 6.78 13.81
C GLU A 5 13.66 7.50 13.01
N ALA A 6 14.05 8.28 12.03
CA ALA A 6 13.08 8.93 11.18
C ALA A 6 12.24 7.91 10.43
N ASP A 7 12.90 6.85 9.96
CA ASP A 7 12.17 5.78 9.27
C ASP A 7 11.22 5.06 10.22
N LYS A 8 11.66 4.84 11.44
CA LYS A 8 10.83 4.17 12.42
C LYS A 8 9.62 5.01 12.80
N SER A 9 9.77 6.32 12.80
CA SER A 9 8.65 7.17 13.13
C SER A 9 7.57 7.11 12.07
N GLY A 10 7.95 6.73 10.87
CA GLY A 10 6.98 6.58 9.80
C GLY A 10 6.64 7.90 9.15
N ASN A 11 5.50 7.90 8.46
CA ASN A 11 4.98 9.11 7.82
C ASN A 11 5.79 9.54 6.61
N LYS A 12 6.51 8.61 6.02
CA LYS A 12 7.18 8.86 4.77
C LYS A 12 6.38 8.28 3.63
N MET A 13 6.58 8.85 2.45
CA MET A 13 6.03 8.31 1.23
C MET A 13 7.16 7.68 0.45
N ILE A 14 7.07 6.38 0.23
CA ILE A 14 8.14 5.63 -0.41
C ILE A 14 7.64 5.07 -1.72
N LEU A 15 8.45 5.23 -2.76
CA LEU A 15 8.11 4.70 -4.07
C LEU A 15 8.92 3.43 -4.30
N LEU A 16 8.23 2.32 -4.55
CA LEU A 16 8.88 1.05 -4.82
C LEU A 16 8.37 0.45 -6.11
N GLU A 17 9.28 -0.20 -6.80
CA GLU A 17 8.97 -0.82 -8.07
C GLU A 17 9.50 -2.25 -8.05
N PRO A 18 8.73 -3.18 -7.48
CA PRO A 18 9.21 -4.55 -7.36
C PRO A 18 9.37 -5.20 -8.72
N ARG A 19 10.34 -6.08 -8.82
CA ARG A 19 10.59 -6.82 -10.04
C ARG A 19 10.20 -8.28 -9.89
N ALA A 20 9.84 -8.69 -8.69
CA ALA A 20 9.43 -10.06 -8.41
C ALA A 20 8.58 -10.09 -7.17
N TYR A 21 7.81 -11.14 -7.04
CA TYR A 21 6.97 -11.32 -5.86
C TYR A 21 7.78 -11.29 -4.58
N SER A 22 8.99 -11.82 -4.62
CA SER A 22 9.83 -11.89 -3.43
C SER A 22 10.12 -10.51 -2.83
N GLU A 23 9.98 -9.46 -3.62
CA GLU A 23 10.24 -8.11 -3.11
C GLU A 23 9.04 -7.51 -2.41
N SER A 24 7.92 -8.20 -2.40
CA SER A 24 6.73 -7.67 -1.74
C SER A 24 6.89 -7.55 -0.24
N GLN A 25 7.78 -8.35 0.36
CA GLN A 25 8.02 -8.23 1.80
C GLN A 25 8.62 -6.90 2.17
N GLN A 26 9.43 -6.33 1.30
CA GLN A 26 9.99 -5.00 1.57
C GLN A 26 8.89 -3.96 1.65
N ILE A 27 7.90 -4.11 0.80
CA ILE A 27 6.77 -3.19 0.83
C ILE A 27 6.03 -3.34 2.15
N ALA A 28 5.81 -4.57 2.57
CA ALA A 28 5.13 -4.83 3.82
C ALA A 28 5.90 -4.26 5.01
N ASP A 29 7.22 -4.37 4.96
CA ASP A 29 8.04 -3.83 6.04
C ASP A 29 7.88 -2.32 6.16
N HIS A 30 7.85 -1.62 5.04
CA HIS A 30 7.64 -0.18 5.09
C HIS A 30 6.27 0.15 5.67
N LEU A 31 5.25 -0.62 5.30
CA LEU A 31 3.92 -0.38 5.84
C LEU A 31 3.87 -0.66 7.33
N LYS A 32 4.56 -1.69 7.78
CA LYS A 32 4.64 -1.98 9.21
C LYS A 32 5.33 -0.85 9.96
N ASN A 33 6.25 -0.19 9.31
CA ASN A 33 6.96 0.93 9.91
C ASN A 33 6.23 2.25 9.75
N ARG A 34 4.94 2.20 9.35
CA ARG A 34 4.09 3.38 9.26
C ARG A 34 4.44 4.29 8.11
N ASN A 35 5.03 3.75 7.08
CA ASN A 35 5.29 4.51 5.86
C ASN A 35 4.23 4.19 4.83
N SER A 36 3.90 5.17 4.02
CA SER A 36 3.05 4.94 2.86
C SER A 36 3.92 4.52 1.70
N VAL A 37 3.39 3.65 0.85
CA VAL A 37 4.16 3.16 -0.28
C VAL A 37 3.35 3.28 -1.55
N VAL A 38 3.97 3.90 -2.56
CA VAL A 38 3.42 3.87 -3.91
C VAL A 38 4.09 2.69 -4.60
N VAL A 39 3.30 1.71 -4.99
CA VAL A 39 3.79 0.48 -5.57
C VAL A 39 3.55 0.50 -7.07
N ASN A 40 4.63 0.45 -7.83
CA ASN A 40 4.55 0.43 -9.28
C ASN A 40 4.78 -1.01 -9.73
N LEU A 41 3.77 -1.63 -10.32
CA LEU A 41 3.82 -3.04 -10.71
C LEU A 41 4.08 -3.25 -12.18
N LYS A 42 4.64 -2.26 -12.84
CA LYS A 42 4.83 -2.34 -14.28
C LYS A 42 6.00 -3.23 -14.68
N ARG A 43 6.82 -3.65 -13.73
CA ARG A 43 7.97 -4.48 -14.02
C ARG A 43 7.76 -5.95 -13.71
N VAL A 44 6.56 -6.33 -13.33
CA VAL A 44 6.25 -7.73 -13.06
C VAL A 44 5.19 -8.20 -14.04
N THR A 45 5.07 -9.51 -14.19
CA THR A 45 4.02 -10.08 -15.02
C THR A 45 2.68 -9.90 -14.34
N SER A 46 1.60 -10.05 -15.09
CA SER A 46 0.27 -9.93 -14.50
C SER A 46 0.06 -10.94 -13.38
N ASP A 47 0.56 -12.16 -13.56
CA ASP A 47 0.40 -13.17 -12.51
C ASP A 47 1.12 -12.75 -11.24
N GLN A 48 2.33 -12.24 -11.37
CA GLN A 48 3.06 -11.81 -10.19
C GLN A 48 2.44 -10.59 -9.57
N ALA A 49 1.91 -9.69 -10.41
CA ALA A 49 1.23 -8.51 -9.88
C ALA A 49 0.05 -8.90 -9.01
N LYS A 50 -0.72 -9.87 -9.47
CA LYS A 50 -1.87 -10.32 -8.68
C LYS A 50 -1.44 -10.93 -7.36
N ARG A 51 -0.37 -11.70 -7.38
CA ARG A 51 0.14 -12.28 -6.14
C ARG A 51 0.61 -11.21 -5.17
N ILE A 52 1.29 -10.20 -5.69
CA ILE A 52 1.74 -9.09 -4.86
C ILE A 52 0.56 -8.35 -4.26
N ILE A 53 -0.44 -8.09 -5.08
CA ILE A 53 -1.64 -7.39 -4.61
C ILE A 53 -2.34 -8.21 -3.53
N ASP A 54 -2.46 -9.51 -3.74
CA ASP A 54 -3.10 -10.36 -2.74
C ASP A 54 -2.35 -10.33 -1.43
N PHE A 55 -1.02 -10.44 -1.50
CA PHE A 55 -0.22 -10.40 -0.29
C PHE A 55 -0.36 -9.06 0.42
N LEU A 56 -0.28 -7.98 -0.33
CA LEU A 56 -0.37 -6.65 0.26
C LEU A 56 -1.76 -6.37 0.81
N SER A 57 -2.79 -6.92 0.17
CA SER A 57 -4.14 -6.78 0.70
C SER A 57 -4.24 -7.38 2.08
N GLY A 58 -3.62 -8.54 2.28
CA GLY A 58 -3.61 -9.16 3.59
C GLY A 58 -2.85 -8.35 4.61
N VAL A 59 -1.71 -7.81 4.22
CA VAL A 59 -0.93 -6.97 5.11
C VAL A 59 -1.72 -5.71 5.49
N ILE A 60 -2.32 -5.07 4.50
CA ILE A 60 -3.10 -3.87 4.72
C ILE A 60 -4.26 -4.14 5.66
N TYR A 61 -4.93 -5.26 5.45
CA TYR A 61 -6.03 -5.63 6.35
C TYR A 61 -5.52 -5.81 7.78
N ALA A 62 -4.40 -6.49 7.92
CA ALA A 62 -3.86 -6.79 9.24
C ALA A 62 -3.46 -5.53 10.00
N ILE A 63 -2.95 -4.53 9.30
CA ILE A 63 -2.50 -3.32 9.98
C ILE A 63 -3.56 -2.22 9.98
N GLY A 64 -4.72 -2.48 9.38
CA GLY A 64 -5.79 -1.48 9.38
C GLY A 64 -5.53 -0.32 8.43
N GLY A 65 -4.73 -0.55 7.40
CA GLY A 65 -4.45 0.49 6.43
C GLY A 65 -5.42 0.48 5.27
N SER A 66 -5.00 1.08 4.17
CA SER A 66 -5.81 1.07 2.97
C SER A 66 -4.92 0.97 1.73
N MET A 67 -5.50 0.49 0.66
CA MET A 67 -4.81 0.35 -0.61
C MET A 67 -5.73 0.84 -1.71
N GLN A 68 -5.22 1.71 -2.56
CA GLN A 68 -5.99 2.29 -3.66
C GLN A 68 -5.22 2.19 -4.94
N LYS A 69 -5.93 1.86 -6.02
CA LYS A 69 -5.33 1.91 -7.34
C LYS A 69 -5.38 3.34 -7.83
N ILE A 70 -4.23 3.93 -8.08
CA ILE A 70 -4.16 5.31 -8.50
C ILE A 70 -3.76 5.47 -9.97
N GLY A 71 -3.49 4.37 -10.63
CA GLY A 71 -3.17 4.37 -12.05
C GLY A 71 -3.04 2.94 -12.52
N VAL A 72 -2.79 2.77 -13.80
CA VAL A 72 -2.61 1.42 -14.34
C VAL A 72 -1.34 0.83 -13.73
N GLY A 73 -1.51 -0.26 -13.00
CA GLY A 73 -0.37 -0.91 -12.36
C GLY A 73 0.25 -0.13 -11.23
N ILE A 74 -0.43 0.88 -10.71
CA ILE A 74 0.13 1.72 -9.65
C ILE A 74 -0.86 1.79 -8.50
N TYR A 75 -0.36 1.45 -7.32
CA TYR A 75 -1.19 1.39 -6.12
C TYR A 75 -0.59 2.22 -5.01
N LEU A 76 -1.46 2.88 -4.27
CA LEU A 76 -1.05 3.61 -3.07
C LEU A 76 -1.48 2.82 -1.86
N CYS A 77 -0.50 2.46 -1.04
CA CYS A 77 -0.74 1.73 0.19
C CYS A 77 -0.43 2.63 1.36
N THR A 78 -1.37 2.77 2.27
CA THR A 78 -1.17 3.64 3.42
C THR A 78 -1.43 2.87 4.71
N PRO A 79 -0.61 3.08 5.72
CA PRO A 79 -0.84 2.44 7.00
C PRO A 79 -1.90 3.18 7.81
N LYS A 80 -2.30 2.57 8.89
CA LYS A 80 -3.39 3.10 9.68
C LYS A 80 -3.12 4.48 10.23
N ASN A 81 -1.90 4.77 10.55
CA ASN A 81 -1.55 6.00 11.26
C ASN A 81 -1.63 7.24 10.40
N VAL A 82 -1.83 7.10 9.11
CA VAL A 82 -1.77 8.25 8.22
C VAL A 82 -2.92 9.17 8.43
N ASN A 83 -4.03 8.63 8.73
CA ASN A 83 -5.19 9.45 8.80
C ASN A 83 -5.28 10.23 10.08
N VAL A 84 -5.32 11.50 9.94
CA VAL A 84 -5.43 12.39 11.08
C VAL A 84 -6.79 13.02 11.16
N GLN A 85 -7.43 13.22 10.05
CA GLN A 85 -8.71 13.88 10.00
C GLN A 85 -9.83 12.87 9.81
N GLY A 86 -10.69 12.80 10.78
CA GLY A 86 -11.78 11.85 10.72
C GLY A 86 -12.67 12.02 9.50
N LYS A 87 -12.85 13.25 9.06
CA LYS A 87 -13.70 13.50 7.91
C LYS A 87 -13.14 12.82 6.65
N ILE A 88 -11.85 12.99 6.45
CA ILE A 88 -11.21 12.40 5.29
C ILE A 88 -11.27 10.90 5.39
N SER A 89 -11.12 10.40 6.59
CA SER A 89 -11.17 8.98 6.82
C SER A 89 -12.51 8.39 6.41
N ASP A 90 -13.59 9.06 6.80
CA ASP A 90 -14.93 8.58 6.46
C ASP A 90 -15.13 8.54 4.96
N GLU A 91 -14.71 9.59 4.29
CA GLU A 91 -14.85 9.64 2.85
C GLU A 91 -14.00 8.59 2.19
N SER A 92 -12.81 8.41 2.69
CA SER A 92 -11.91 7.42 2.13
C SER A 92 -12.49 6.02 2.25
N GLU A 93 -13.12 5.73 3.36
CA GLU A 93 -13.70 4.42 3.55
C GLU A 93 -14.79 4.15 2.54
N LYS A 94 -15.63 5.13 2.28
CA LYS A 94 -16.69 4.95 1.31
C LYS A 94 -16.13 4.73 -0.08
N VAL A 95 -15.15 5.49 -0.44
CA VAL A 95 -14.52 5.36 -1.74
C VAL A 95 -13.82 4.03 -1.85
N SER A 96 -13.17 3.61 -0.79
CA SER A 96 -12.43 2.37 -0.80
C SER A 96 -13.33 1.17 -1.05
N LYS A 97 -14.52 1.18 -0.49
CA LYS A 97 -15.42 0.06 -0.71
C LYS A 97 -15.82 -0.05 -2.17
N ASN A 98 -16.09 1.08 -2.78
CA ASN A 98 -16.43 1.07 -4.19
C ASN A 98 -15.26 0.65 -5.06
N ASN A 99 -14.10 1.15 -4.73
CA ASN A 99 -12.91 0.85 -5.50
C ASN A 99 -12.50 -0.60 -5.37
N THR A 100 -12.77 -1.19 -4.23
CA THR A 100 -12.42 -2.58 -4.03
C THR A 100 -13.14 -3.47 -5.03
N ASP A 101 -14.40 -3.17 -5.29
CA ASP A 101 -15.15 -3.93 -6.27
C ASP A 101 -14.53 -3.79 -7.64
N GLU A 102 -14.09 -2.61 -7.98
CA GLU A 102 -13.46 -2.39 -9.27
C GLU A 102 -12.13 -3.09 -9.37
N GLU A 103 -11.40 -3.10 -8.29
CA GLU A 103 -10.09 -3.75 -8.30
C GLU A 103 -10.20 -5.25 -8.47
N LEU A 104 -11.29 -5.83 -8.04
CA LEU A 104 -11.47 -7.25 -8.23
C LEU A 104 -11.63 -7.62 -9.69
N ASP A 105 -11.96 -6.66 -10.50
CA ASP A 105 -12.04 -6.89 -11.94
C ASP A 105 -10.71 -6.76 -12.63
N TRP A 106 -9.74 -6.50 -11.90
CA TRP A 106 -8.40 -6.33 -12.42
C TRP A 106 -7.98 -7.39 -13.45
#